data_2ebb9fd0249094ce07c831def40c86ed
#
_entry.id   2ebb9fd0249094ce07c831def40c86ed
#
_cell.length_a   1.000
_cell.length_b   1.000
_cell.length_c   1.000
_cell.angle_alpha   90.00
_cell.angle_beta   90.00
_cell.angle_gamma   90.00
#
_symmetry.space_group_name_H-M   'P 1'
#
loop_
_entity.id
_entity.type
_entity.pdbx_description
1 polymer ?
#
loop_
_entity_poly.entity_id
_entity_poly.type
_entity_poly.pdbx_seq_one_letter_code
_entity_poly.pdbx_strand_id
1 'polypeptide(L)'
;KMITPVTSLLSTEAEEAEIKEALGIPEYLDLNTADPIVEREREGGDNTLYEVGNQITVMALSLQEVVETQSSNEESTLNIIEKLSEEIKEKKKESPTGQVSLESTEIVDNLIDDVLTEANIEIEEDKLSNVVNAVTNLVSTISADQDDETTKAVLSFGVTTFLSDVVEIVEGTA
;
A
#
# COMPACT_ATOMS: atom_id res chain seq x y z
N LYS A 1 -17.69 -1.08 -14.21
CA LYS A 1 -16.28 -1.17 -13.77
C LYS A 1 -16.22 -0.83 -12.29
N MET A 2 -15.77 -1.77 -11.48
CA MET A 2 -15.52 -1.52 -10.07
C MET A 2 -14.18 -0.77 -9.91
N ILE A 3 -14.16 0.26 -9.08
CA ILE A 3 -12.93 0.98 -8.74
C ILE A 3 -12.52 0.53 -7.34
N THR A 4 -11.40 -0.15 -7.26
CA THR A 4 -10.80 -0.62 -6.00
C THR A 4 -9.34 -0.16 -5.95
N PRO A 5 -8.68 -0.18 -4.78
CA PRO A 5 -7.25 0.11 -4.70
C PRO A 5 -6.42 -0.78 -5.63
N VAL A 6 -6.81 -2.06 -5.78
CA VAL A 6 -6.12 -2.99 -6.68
C VAL A 6 -6.33 -2.63 -8.15
N THR A 7 -7.54 -2.24 -8.57
CA THR A 7 -7.77 -1.78 -9.95
C THR A 7 -7.03 -0.50 -10.28
N SER A 8 -6.71 0.30 -9.27
CA SER A 8 -5.91 1.52 -9.46
C SER A 8 -4.43 1.24 -9.77
N LEU A 9 -3.95 0.01 -9.53
CA LEU A 9 -2.62 -0.43 -9.97
C LEU A 9 -2.56 -0.72 -11.49
N LEU A 10 -3.71 -0.82 -12.15
CA LEU A 10 -3.81 -1.30 -13.52
C LEU A 10 -3.84 -0.15 -14.52
N SER A 11 -3.02 -0.22 -15.55
CA SER A 11 -3.09 0.65 -16.73
C SER A 11 -3.54 -0.07 -18.00
N THR A 12 -3.27 -1.39 -18.13
CA THR A 12 -3.65 -2.23 -19.27
C THR A 12 -4.05 -3.65 -18.85
N GLU A 13 -4.74 -4.40 -19.73
CA GLU A 13 -5.12 -5.79 -19.46
C GLU A 13 -3.89 -6.73 -19.30
N ALA A 14 -2.81 -6.46 -20.00
CA ALA A 14 -1.57 -7.22 -19.86
C ALA A 14 -0.94 -7.04 -18.48
N GLU A 15 -1.10 -5.87 -17.91
CA GLU A 15 -0.63 -5.56 -16.55
C GLU A 15 -1.50 -6.22 -15.47
N GLU A 16 -2.77 -6.49 -15.74
CA GLU A 16 -3.65 -7.17 -14.80
C GLU A 16 -3.11 -8.56 -14.43
N ALA A 17 -2.72 -9.36 -15.40
CA ALA A 17 -2.16 -10.71 -15.16
C ALA A 17 -0.86 -10.63 -14.35
N GLU A 18 0.00 -9.68 -14.67
CA GLU A 18 1.27 -9.46 -13.97
C GLU A 18 1.05 -9.03 -12.50
N ILE A 19 0.13 -8.12 -12.25
CA ILE A 19 -0.22 -7.67 -10.90
C ILE A 19 -0.86 -8.79 -10.09
N LYS A 20 -1.79 -9.56 -10.67
CA LYS A 20 -2.39 -10.72 -9.99
C LYS A 20 -1.33 -11.74 -9.58
N GLU A 21 -0.44 -12.11 -10.50
CA GLU A 21 0.63 -13.06 -10.22
C GLU A 21 1.59 -12.51 -9.14
N ALA A 22 1.97 -11.24 -9.23
CA ALA A 22 2.86 -10.62 -8.26
C ALA A 22 2.27 -10.60 -6.85
N LEU A 23 0.99 -10.29 -6.71
CA LEU A 23 0.31 -10.14 -5.42
C LEU A 23 -0.38 -11.42 -4.92
N GLY A 24 -0.27 -12.52 -5.66
CA GLY A 24 -0.89 -13.79 -5.30
C GLY A 24 -2.43 -13.79 -5.40
N ILE A 25 -2.99 -12.87 -6.20
CA ILE A 25 -4.43 -12.81 -6.44
C ILE A 25 -4.83 -13.92 -7.41
N PRO A 26 -5.89 -14.71 -7.11
CA PRO A 26 -6.31 -15.77 -7.98
C PRO A 26 -6.60 -15.34 -9.42
N GLU A 27 -6.13 -16.14 -10.37
CA GLU A 27 -6.20 -15.85 -11.80
C GLU A 27 -7.65 -15.75 -12.31
N TYR A 28 -8.57 -16.49 -11.68
CA TYR A 28 -9.98 -16.50 -12.06
C TYR A 28 -10.76 -15.23 -11.69
N LEU A 29 -10.19 -14.38 -10.83
CA LEU A 29 -10.82 -13.13 -10.45
C LEU A 29 -10.60 -12.07 -11.55
N ASP A 30 -11.68 -11.48 -12.03
CA ASP A 30 -11.64 -10.29 -12.88
C ASP A 30 -11.63 -9.05 -11.98
N LEU A 31 -10.50 -8.36 -11.89
CA LEU A 31 -10.33 -7.21 -10.99
C LEU A 31 -11.29 -6.05 -11.28
N ASN A 32 -11.82 -5.95 -12.52
CA ASN A 32 -12.77 -4.92 -12.89
C ASN A 32 -14.19 -5.17 -12.37
N THR A 33 -14.49 -6.40 -11.98
CA THR A 33 -15.83 -6.83 -11.55
C THR A 33 -15.86 -7.48 -10.18
N ALA A 34 -14.73 -8.01 -9.72
CA ALA A 34 -14.63 -8.66 -8.42
C ALA A 34 -14.83 -7.65 -7.28
N ASP A 35 -15.77 -7.97 -6.39
CA ASP A 35 -15.97 -7.26 -5.14
C ASP A 35 -15.18 -7.96 -4.03
N PRO A 36 -14.18 -7.31 -3.41
CA PRO A 36 -13.34 -7.94 -2.40
C PRO A 36 -14.13 -8.48 -1.20
N ILE A 37 -15.20 -7.82 -0.81
CA ILE A 37 -16.04 -8.21 0.33
C ILE A 37 -16.88 -9.43 -0.05
N VAL A 38 -17.53 -9.40 -1.21
CA VAL A 38 -18.36 -10.51 -1.71
C VAL A 38 -17.48 -11.75 -1.94
N GLU A 39 -16.30 -11.58 -2.50
CA GLU A 39 -15.38 -12.71 -2.72
C GLU A 39 -14.92 -13.33 -1.40
N ARG A 40 -14.60 -12.51 -0.40
CA ARG A 40 -14.23 -12.96 0.95
C ARG A 40 -15.36 -13.74 1.64
N GLU A 41 -16.61 -13.28 1.51
CA GLU A 41 -17.78 -13.88 2.16
C GLU A 41 -18.31 -15.11 1.44
N ARG A 42 -17.91 -15.32 0.19
CA ARG A 42 -18.35 -16.45 -0.63
C ARG A 42 -17.77 -17.75 -0.08
N GLU A 43 -18.59 -18.81 -0.03
CA GLU A 43 -18.12 -20.14 0.34
C GLU A 43 -17.02 -20.64 -0.62
N GLY A 44 -15.85 -20.91 -0.07
CA GLY A 44 -14.67 -21.24 -0.85
C GLY A 44 -14.03 -20.06 -1.60
N GLY A 45 -14.42 -18.83 -1.24
CA GLY A 45 -13.82 -17.61 -1.77
C GLY A 45 -12.42 -17.35 -1.23
N ASP A 46 -11.74 -16.39 -1.84
CA ASP A 46 -10.37 -16.03 -1.51
C ASP A 46 -10.30 -14.67 -0.80
N ASN A 47 -9.46 -14.56 0.21
CA ASN A 47 -9.31 -13.36 1.03
C ASN A 47 -8.21 -12.42 0.52
N THR A 48 -7.39 -12.86 -0.44
CA THR A 48 -6.20 -12.13 -0.89
C THR A 48 -6.55 -10.77 -1.47
N LEU A 49 -7.60 -10.68 -2.29
CA LEU A 49 -8.03 -9.40 -2.87
C LEU A 49 -8.43 -8.38 -1.81
N TYR A 50 -9.11 -8.82 -0.74
CA TYR A 50 -9.49 -7.98 0.38
C TYR A 50 -8.26 -7.49 1.16
N GLU A 51 -7.36 -8.41 1.53
CA GLU A 51 -6.12 -8.10 2.25
C GLU A 51 -5.24 -7.12 1.48
N VAL A 52 -4.92 -7.45 0.24
CA VAL A 52 -4.05 -6.63 -0.63
C VAL A 52 -4.68 -5.25 -0.86
N GLY A 53 -5.97 -5.17 -1.12
CA GLY A 53 -6.67 -3.90 -1.30
C GLY A 53 -6.57 -2.98 -0.08
N ASN A 54 -6.71 -3.53 1.11
CA ASN A 54 -6.57 -2.77 2.36
C ASN A 54 -5.11 -2.41 2.66
N GLN A 55 -4.15 -3.27 2.37
CA GLN A 55 -2.72 -2.96 2.48
C GLN A 55 -2.32 -1.79 1.57
N ILE A 56 -2.77 -1.78 0.32
CA ILE A 56 -2.56 -0.68 -0.62
C ILE A 56 -3.16 0.62 -0.08
N THR A 57 -4.38 0.56 0.43
CA THR A 57 -5.07 1.73 0.99
C THR A 57 -4.32 2.31 2.18
N VAL A 58 -3.91 1.49 3.15
CA VAL A 58 -3.14 1.93 4.31
C VAL A 58 -1.81 2.55 3.89
N MET A 59 -1.11 1.91 2.96
CA MET A 59 0.17 2.42 2.45
C MET A 59 0.00 3.78 1.78
N ALA A 60 -0.96 3.91 0.88
CA ALA A 60 -1.21 5.15 0.14
C ALA A 60 -1.62 6.30 1.07
N LEU A 61 -2.53 6.04 2.00
CA LEU A 61 -2.95 7.04 2.99
C LEU A 61 -1.81 7.47 3.91
N SER A 62 -1.01 6.53 4.38
CA SER A 62 0.13 6.81 5.25
C SER A 62 1.17 7.69 4.56
N LEU A 63 1.50 7.38 3.30
CA LEU A 63 2.47 8.16 2.53
C LEU A 63 1.93 9.54 2.14
N GLN A 64 0.66 9.64 1.79
CA GLN A 64 0.01 10.92 1.55
C GLN A 64 0.18 11.86 2.77
N GLU A 65 -0.06 11.32 3.95
CA GLU A 65 0.06 12.08 5.19
C GLU A 65 1.51 12.47 5.52
N VAL A 66 2.47 11.61 5.23
CA VAL A 66 3.90 11.96 5.35
C VAL A 66 4.22 13.18 4.48
N VAL A 67 3.78 13.19 3.23
CA VAL A 67 4.02 14.30 2.31
C VAL A 67 3.31 15.58 2.78
N GLU A 68 2.03 15.50 3.13
CA GLU A 68 1.24 16.65 3.57
C GLU A 68 1.74 17.26 4.89
N THR A 69 2.30 16.42 5.76
CA THR A 69 2.91 16.89 7.02
C THR A 69 4.21 17.68 6.76
N GLN A 70 4.97 17.30 5.74
CA GLN A 70 6.29 17.88 5.44
C GLN A 70 6.25 18.99 4.40
N SER A 71 5.15 19.13 3.67
CA SER A 71 5.00 20.16 2.64
C SER A 71 3.56 20.70 2.63
N SER A 72 3.39 21.89 2.08
CA SER A 72 2.06 22.45 1.81
C SER A 72 1.43 21.92 0.51
N ASN A 73 2.11 21.00 -0.19
CA ASN A 73 1.61 20.39 -1.41
C ASN A 73 0.70 19.22 -1.05
N GLU A 74 -0.45 19.16 -1.70
CA GLU A 74 -1.33 18.01 -1.64
C GLU A 74 -0.77 16.89 -2.52
N GLU A 75 -0.60 15.71 -1.94
CA GLU A 75 -0.22 14.50 -2.69
C GLU A 75 -1.46 13.69 -3.01
N SER A 76 -1.55 13.19 -4.23
CA SER A 76 -2.64 12.33 -4.66
C SER A 76 -2.37 10.88 -4.25
N THR A 77 -3.32 10.25 -3.57
CA THR A 77 -3.27 8.79 -3.31
C THR A 77 -3.15 7.98 -4.59
N LEU A 78 -3.74 8.44 -5.69
CA LEU A 78 -3.63 7.78 -6.99
C LEU A 78 -2.20 7.80 -7.51
N ASN A 79 -1.49 8.92 -7.39
CA ASN A 79 -0.08 9.02 -7.78
C ASN A 79 0.80 8.06 -6.98
N ILE A 80 0.56 7.94 -5.66
CA ILE A 80 1.27 6.98 -4.81
C ILE A 80 0.99 5.54 -5.26
N ILE A 81 -0.26 5.21 -5.60
CA ILE A 81 -0.64 3.88 -6.10
C ILE A 81 0.00 3.58 -7.46
N GLU A 82 0.13 4.56 -8.36
CA GLU A 82 0.84 4.41 -9.63
C GLU A 82 2.32 4.08 -9.41
N LYS A 83 2.99 4.77 -8.49
CA LYS A 83 4.38 4.47 -8.11
C LYS A 83 4.52 3.09 -7.47
N LEU A 84 3.58 2.70 -6.61
CA LEU A 84 3.55 1.35 -6.06
C LEU A 84 3.42 0.29 -7.16
N SER A 85 2.62 0.53 -8.19
CA SER A 85 2.51 -0.36 -9.34
C SER A 85 3.86 -0.56 -10.03
N GLU A 86 4.64 0.50 -10.21
CA GLU A 86 5.98 0.44 -10.81
C GLU A 86 6.94 -0.38 -9.95
N GLU A 87 6.95 -0.16 -8.64
CA GLU A 87 7.76 -0.94 -7.69
C GLU A 87 7.41 -2.44 -7.71
N ILE A 88 6.12 -2.79 -7.73
CA ILE A 88 5.66 -4.18 -7.82
C ILE A 88 6.18 -4.83 -9.11
N LYS A 89 6.09 -4.14 -10.24
CA LYS A 89 6.56 -4.64 -11.54
C LYS A 89 8.09 -4.83 -11.55
N GLU A 90 8.84 -3.91 -10.98
CA GLU A 90 10.30 -4.03 -10.88
C GLU A 90 10.70 -5.22 -10.02
N LYS A 91 10.10 -5.37 -8.84
CA LYS A 91 10.33 -6.53 -7.97
C LYS A 91 9.94 -7.85 -8.64
N LYS A 92 8.87 -7.87 -9.41
CA LYS A 92 8.47 -9.05 -10.18
C LYS A 92 9.51 -9.43 -11.24
N LYS A 93 10.14 -8.45 -11.89
CA LYS A 93 11.24 -8.70 -12.84
C LYS A 93 12.47 -9.31 -12.15
N GLU A 94 12.79 -8.89 -10.95
CA GLU A 94 13.90 -9.45 -10.17
C GLU A 94 13.63 -10.90 -9.73
N SER A 95 12.39 -11.24 -9.45
CA SER A 95 11.95 -12.57 -9.03
C SER A 95 10.73 -13.04 -9.83
N PRO A 96 10.90 -13.49 -11.09
CA PRO A 96 9.78 -13.78 -11.99
C PRO A 96 8.81 -14.86 -11.49
N THR A 97 9.28 -15.79 -10.67
CA THR A 97 8.45 -16.87 -10.08
C THR A 97 7.99 -16.59 -8.67
N GLY A 98 8.49 -15.52 -8.04
CA GLY A 98 8.14 -15.13 -6.68
C GLY A 98 6.93 -14.20 -6.63
N GLN A 99 6.25 -14.23 -5.49
CA GLN A 99 5.26 -13.21 -5.14
C GLN A 99 5.95 -11.99 -4.52
N VAL A 100 5.33 -10.83 -4.68
CA VAL A 100 5.78 -9.58 -4.09
C VAL A 100 4.95 -9.33 -2.83
N SER A 101 5.60 -9.17 -1.68
CA SER A 101 4.92 -8.85 -0.43
C SER A 101 4.87 -7.34 -0.23
N LEU A 102 3.67 -6.81 -0.02
CA LEU A 102 3.48 -5.39 0.36
C LEU A 102 3.96 -5.07 1.78
N GLU A 103 4.27 -6.09 2.57
CA GLU A 103 4.87 -5.95 3.90
C GLU A 103 6.41 -5.86 3.84
N SER A 104 6.98 -5.90 2.63
CA SER A 104 8.44 -5.78 2.44
C SER A 104 8.92 -4.36 2.75
N THR A 105 9.86 -4.24 3.67
CA THR A 105 10.52 -2.96 3.98
C THR A 105 11.20 -2.35 2.75
N GLU A 106 11.72 -3.17 1.85
CA GLU A 106 12.39 -2.71 0.63
C GLU A 106 11.40 -2.02 -0.33
N ILE A 107 10.20 -2.57 -0.51
CA ILE A 107 9.15 -1.94 -1.33
C ILE A 107 8.69 -0.62 -0.70
N VAL A 108 8.48 -0.62 0.61
CA VAL A 108 8.07 0.58 1.34
C VAL A 108 9.15 1.66 1.27
N ASP A 109 10.42 1.28 1.45
CA ASP A 109 11.57 2.19 1.38
C ASP A 109 11.69 2.86 0.01
N ASN A 110 11.70 2.06 -1.06
CA ASN A 110 11.76 2.57 -2.44
C ASN A 110 10.58 3.49 -2.76
N LEU A 111 9.37 3.07 -2.38
CA LEU A 111 8.17 3.86 -2.63
C LEU A 111 8.20 5.21 -1.87
N ILE A 112 8.65 5.21 -0.63
CA ILE A 112 8.80 6.44 0.17
C ILE A 112 9.84 7.35 -0.49
N ASP A 113 11.00 6.82 -0.88
CA ASP A 113 12.06 7.59 -1.53
C ASP A 113 11.56 8.26 -2.81
N ASP A 114 10.86 7.54 -3.65
CA ASP A 114 10.25 8.05 -4.88
C ASP A 114 9.23 9.16 -4.62
N VAL A 115 8.35 8.95 -3.64
CA VAL A 115 7.31 9.93 -3.28
C VAL A 115 7.93 11.21 -2.70
N LEU A 116 8.90 11.08 -1.80
CA LEU A 116 9.59 12.22 -1.19
C LEU A 116 10.43 12.99 -2.23
N THR A 117 11.13 12.27 -3.10
CA THR A 117 11.95 12.88 -4.17
C THR A 117 11.07 13.71 -5.11
N GLU A 118 9.93 13.19 -5.53
CA GLU A 118 9.01 13.93 -6.39
C GLU A 118 8.42 15.16 -5.69
N ALA A 119 8.13 15.05 -4.41
CA ALA A 119 7.63 16.17 -3.60
C ALA A 119 8.73 17.18 -3.21
N ASN A 120 10.01 16.92 -3.54
CA ASN A 120 11.18 17.69 -3.11
C ASN A 120 11.28 17.82 -1.58
N ILE A 121 11.00 16.71 -0.87
CA ILE A 121 11.10 16.63 0.58
C ILE A 121 12.37 15.87 0.94
N GLU A 122 13.20 16.44 1.82
CA GLU A 122 14.38 15.78 2.37
C GLU A 122 14.12 15.42 3.83
N ILE A 123 14.34 14.15 4.17
CA ILE A 123 14.29 13.64 5.55
C ILE A 123 15.64 13.01 5.86
N GLU A 124 16.15 13.24 7.06
CA GLU A 124 17.40 12.61 7.53
C GLU A 124 17.27 11.08 7.50
N GLU A 125 18.34 10.38 7.07
CA GLU A 125 18.34 8.93 6.81
C GLU A 125 17.89 8.09 8.03
N ASP A 126 18.28 8.46 9.23
CA ASP A 126 17.87 7.78 10.46
C ASP A 126 16.36 7.95 10.72
N LYS A 127 15.83 9.13 10.45
CA LYS A 127 14.38 9.42 10.55
C LYS A 127 13.60 8.71 9.45
N LEU A 128 14.15 8.68 8.22
CA LEU A 128 13.55 7.97 7.09
C LEU A 128 13.37 6.48 7.41
N SER A 129 14.41 5.83 7.96
CA SER A 129 14.33 4.43 8.40
C SER A 129 13.22 4.19 9.41
N ASN A 130 12.99 5.12 10.34
CA ASN A 130 11.91 5.02 11.31
C ASN A 130 10.53 5.18 10.65
N VAL A 131 10.39 6.06 9.67
CA VAL A 131 9.15 6.22 8.87
C VAL A 131 8.86 4.94 8.07
N VAL A 132 9.85 4.38 7.40
CA VAL A 132 9.74 3.11 6.65
C VAL A 132 9.27 1.98 7.56
N ASN A 133 9.88 1.83 8.73
CA ASN A 133 9.48 0.82 9.71
C ASN A 133 8.05 1.03 10.24
N ALA A 134 7.66 2.26 10.49
CA ALA A 134 6.30 2.58 10.95
C ALA A 134 5.24 2.25 9.89
N VAL A 135 5.49 2.60 8.62
CA VAL A 135 4.60 2.24 7.49
C VAL A 135 4.53 0.72 7.34
N THR A 136 5.66 0.04 7.32
CA THR A 136 5.73 -1.42 7.19
C THR A 136 4.96 -2.12 8.30
N ASN A 137 5.14 -1.69 9.54
CA ASN A 137 4.40 -2.23 10.67
C ASN A 137 2.89 -2.00 10.55
N LEU A 138 2.47 -0.83 10.09
CA LEU A 138 1.07 -0.52 9.90
C LEU A 138 0.44 -1.39 8.80
N VAL A 139 1.13 -1.57 7.68
CA VAL A 139 0.69 -2.46 6.59
C VAL A 139 0.57 -3.90 7.08
N SER A 140 1.53 -4.38 7.87
CA SER A 140 1.51 -5.75 8.41
C SER A 140 0.42 -6.02 9.45
N THR A 141 -0.26 -4.98 9.95
CA THR A 141 -1.45 -5.17 10.81
C THR A 141 -2.70 -5.58 10.01
N ILE A 142 -2.70 -5.40 8.70
CA ILE A 142 -3.78 -5.86 7.82
C ILE A 142 -3.58 -7.34 7.50
N SER A 143 -4.58 -8.16 7.78
CA SER A 143 -4.56 -9.60 7.45
C SER A 143 -5.84 -10.06 6.76
N ALA A 144 -5.72 -11.16 6.01
CA ALA A 144 -6.83 -11.77 5.27
C ALA A 144 -7.99 -12.22 6.18
N ASP A 145 -7.68 -12.66 7.39
CA ASP A 145 -8.66 -13.18 8.37
C ASP A 145 -9.21 -12.12 9.33
N GLN A 146 -8.76 -10.87 9.17
CA GLN A 146 -9.19 -9.78 10.02
C GLN A 146 -10.65 -9.40 9.75
N ASP A 147 -11.43 -9.14 10.82
CA ASP A 147 -12.80 -8.65 10.66
C ASP A 147 -12.86 -7.20 10.14
N ASP A 148 -13.99 -6.83 9.55
CA ASP A 148 -14.16 -5.51 8.93
C ASP A 148 -14.06 -4.35 9.92
N GLU A 149 -14.47 -4.54 11.17
CA GLU A 149 -14.39 -3.50 12.19
C GLU A 149 -12.94 -3.24 12.59
N THR A 150 -12.15 -4.30 12.74
CA THR A 150 -10.71 -4.19 13.00
C THR A 150 -9.98 -3.56 11.84
N THR A 151 -10.28 -3.97 10.60
CA THR A 151 -9.70 -3.36 9.39
C THR A 151 -10.03 -1.88 9.29
N LYS A 152 -11.28 -1.48 9.51
CA LYS A 152 -11.69 -0.07 9.54
C LYS A 152 -10.98 0.71 10.64
N ALA A 153 -10.78 0.11 11.80
CA ALA A 153 -10.04 0.73 12.88
C ALA A 153 -8.57 0.99 12.49
N VAL A 154 -7.92 0.05 11.83
CA VAL A 154 -6.55 0.25 11.31
C VAL A 154 -6.52 1.37 10.26
N LEU A 155 -7.47 1.39 9.33
CA LEU A 155 -7.56 2.41 8.28
C LEU A 155 -7.79 3.83 8.83
N SER A 156 -8.50 3.97 9.95
CA SER A 156 -8.83 5.26 10.54
C SER A 156 -7.91 5.64 11.70
N PHE A 157 -7.87 4.84 12.76
CA PHE A 157 -7.09 5.13 13.96
C PHE A 157 -5.61 4.79 13.81
N GLY A 158 -5.27 3.71 13.11
CA GLY A 158 -3.90 3.31 12.83
C GLY A 158 -3.17 4.38 12.03
N VAL A 159 -3.77 4.89 10.97
CA VAL A 159 -3.20 5.99 10.15
C VAL A 159 -3.10 7.28 10.96
N THR A 160 -4.08 7.63 11.78
CA THR A 160 -4.04 8.83 12.64
C THR A 160 -2.94 8.73 13.69
N THR A 161 -2.78 7.57 14.34
CA THR A 161 -1.71 7.34 15.30
C THR A 161 -0.35 7.39 14.62
N PHE A 162 -0.23 6.75 13.47
CA PHE A 162 0.96 6.79 12.62
C PHE A 162 1.38 8.23 12.29
N LEU A 163 0.42 9.10 11.98
CA LEU A 163 0.67 10.51 11.72
C LEU A 163 1.32 11.22 12.89
N SER A 164 0.79 11.01 14.08
CA SER A 164 1.35 11.57 15.31
C SER A 164 2.79 11.10 15.50
N ASP A 165 3.04 9.82 15.30
CA ASP A 165 4.38 9.23 15.43
C ASP A 165 5.35 9.78 14.38
N VAL A 166 4.90 9.95 13.13
CA VAL A 166 5.71 10.53 12.04
C VAL A 166 6.08 11.98 12.32
N VAL A 167 5.13 12.77 12.79
CA VAL A 167 5.42 14.18 13.18
C VAL A 167 6.49 14.21 14.28
N GLU A 168 6.37 13.38 15.31
CA GLU A 168 7.35 13.30 16.39
C GLU A 168 8.73 12.85 15.87
N ILE A 169 8.78 11.87 14.98
CA ILE A 169 10.01 11.35 14.37
C ILE A 169 10.69 12.45 13.55
N VAL A 170 9.96 13.10 12.66
CA VAL A 170 10.53 14.07 11.71
C VAL A 170 10.89 15.39 12.39
N GLU A 171 10.08 15.87 13.33
CA GLU A 171 10.37 17.08 14.10
C GLU A 171 11.41 16.86 15.20
N GLY A 172 11.75 15.61 15.52
CA GLY A 172 12.73 15.27 16.53
C GLY A 172 12.29 15.58 17.95
N THR A 173 10.98 15.56 18.18
CA THR A 173 10.36 15.80 19.51
C THR A 173 10.12 14.52 20.30
N ALA A 174 10.35 13.39 19.68
CA ALA A 174 10.26 12.08 20.32
C ALA A 174 11.51 11.74 21.12
#